data_92d9c7ac313f9be01ec8060ead0dfd01
#
_entry.id   92d9c7ac313f9be01ec8060ead0dfd01
#
_cell.length_a   1.000
_cell.length_b   1.000
_cell.length_c   1.000
_cell.angle_alpha   90.00
_cell.angle_beta   90.00
_cell.angle_gamma   90.00
#
_symmetry.space_group_name_H-M   'P 1'
#
loop_
_entity.id
_entity.type
_entity.pdbx_description
1 polymer ?
#
loop_
_entity_poly.entity_id
_entity_poly.type
_entity_poly.pdbx_seq_one_letter_code
_entity_poly.pdbx_strand_id
1 'polypeptide(L)'
;MEEQNKYSGLVFCADCGSNMVLHRAHTMSASYNHFTCRTYKKDWEACTGHYIRECVLDEVVLEDLRRVTAMARERPEEFAAYIGSRQSAEIQREIRRQEKELAAMRKRKAELDAIFKKLYEDSVLSRITTEQFQMLSSSYTEEQNQIAAGIPQKEADIIQRLRETVSGTDGFLDKAKRYMDITELTPELLRLFIEKIVVHEKEVKWSKHAPQTVEIYYNGIGFIDKQHQDMESLQPLKTEEPRQAS
;
A
#
# COMPACT_ATOMS: atom_id res chain seq x y z
N MET A 1 -27.56 -3.74 23.33
CA MET A 1 -26.98 -3.97 22.01
C MET A 1 -25.49 -3.70 22.14
N GLU A 2 -24.62 -4.66 21.80
CA GLU A 2 -23.18 -4.40 21.77
C GLU A 2 -22.88 -3.40 20.66
N GLU A 3 -22.27 -2.31 21.05
CA GLU A 3 -21.84 -1.28 20.11
C GLU A 3 -20.82 -1.88 19.13
N GLN A 4 -21.10 -1.84 17.83
CA GLN A 4 -20.22 -2.43 16.83
C GLN A 4 -18.89 -1.69 16.82
N ASN A 5 -17.77 -2.43 16.72
CA ASN A 5 -16.45 -1.85 16.54
C ASN A 5 -16.37 -1.11 15.19
N LYS A 6 -16.39 0.23 15.23
CA LYS A 6 -16.33 1.08 14.03
C LYS A 6 -15.05 0.89 13.21
N TYR A 7 -13.95 0.46 13.86
CA TYR A 7 -12.65 0.18 13.21
C TYR A 7 -12.47 -1.28 12.79
N SER A 8 -13.53 -2.07 12.77
CA SER A 8 -13.41 -3.50 12.41
C SER A 8 -12.72 -3.69 11.06
N GLY A 9 -11.60 -4.41 11.06
CA GLY A 9 -10.80 -4.70 9.86
C GLY A 9 -9.92 -3.56 9.36
N LEU A 10 -9.85 -2.43 10.07
CA LEU A 10 -9.06 -1.26 9.63
C LEU A 10 -7.74 -1.07 10.39
N VAL A 11 -7.57 -1.61 11.60
CA VAL A 11 -6.41 -1.33 12.46
C VAL A 11 -5.43 -2.49 12.43
N PHE A 12 -4.17 -2.21 12.13
CA PHE A 12 -3.09 -3.18 11.94
C PHE A 12 -1.87 -2.84 12.78
N CYS A 13 -1.12 -3.86 13.17
CA CYS A 13 0.16 -3.73 13.82
C CYS A 13 1.27 -3.42 12.81
N ALA A 14 2.12 -2.45 13.10
CA ALA A 14 3.22 -2.05 12.21
C ALA A 14 4.26 -3.16 12.02
N ASP A 15 4.57 -3.93 13.07
CA ASP A 15 5.66 -4.91 13.03
C ASP A 15 5.26 -6.22 12.36
N CYS A 16 4.10 -6.78 12.73
CA CYS A 16 3.69 -8.10 12.22
C CYS A 16 2.57 -8.05 11.16
N GLY A 17 2.03 -6.87 10.85
CA GLY A 17 0.94 -6.69 9.88
C GLY A 17 -0.41 -7.31 10.29
N SER A 18 -0.51 -7.93 11.47
CA SER A 18 -1.76 -8.54 11.94
C SER A 18 -2.77 -7.51 12.39
N ASN A 19 -4.06 -7.84 12.25
CA ASN A 19 -5.15 -7.00 12.79
C ASN A 19 -4.98 -6.78 14.29
N MET A 20 -5.29 -5.58 14.75
CA MET A 20 -5.43 -5.28 16.16
C MET A 20 -6.87 -5.55 16.63
N VAL A 21 -6.98 -6.06 17.86
CA VAL A 21 -8.26 -6.47 18.45
C VAL A 21 -8.68 -5.46 19.50
N LEU A 22 -9.94 -4.99 19.41
CA LEU A 22 -10.54 -4.11 20.40
C LEU A 22 -10.88 -4.88 21.68
N HIS A 23 -10.34 -4.43 22.80
CA HIS A 23 -10.70 -4.87 24.14
C HIS A 23 -11.58 -3.80 24.82
N ARG A 24 -12.79 -4.20 25.19
CA ARG A 24 -13.71 -3.34 25.92
C ARG A 24 -13.56 -3.52 27.41
N ALA A 25 -13.57 -2.40 28.12
CA ALA A 25 -13.50 -2.38 29.57
C ALA A 25 -14.92 -2.49 30.16
N HIS A 26 -15.41 -3.72 30.36
CA HIS A 26 -16.79 -3.95 30.85
C HIS A 26 -17.06 -3.44 32.28
N THR A 27 -16.02 -3.34 33.10
CA THR A 27 -16.09 -2.90 34.50
C THR A 27 -15.61 -1.48 34.74
N MET A 28 -15.08 -0.81 33.70
CA MET A 28 -14.48 0.52 33.76
C MET A 28 -15.14 1.45 32.73
N SER A 29 -14.76 2.73 32.75
CA SER A 29 -15.21 3.70 31.73
C SER A 29 -14.78 3.25 30.32
N ALA A 30 -15.59 3.55 29.30
CA ALA A 30 -15.28 3.32 27.88
C ALA A 30 -13.95 3.93 27.42
N SER A 31 -13.44 4.96 28.14
CA SER A 31 -12.11 5.54 27.88
C SER A 31 -10.93 4.58 28.07
N TYR A 32 -11.17 3.41 28.67
CA TYR A 32 -10.17 2.34 28.82
C TYR A 32 -10.25 1.30 27.68
N ASN A 33 -11.21 1.41 26.79
CA ASN A 33 -11.23 0.60 25.58
C ASN A 33 -9.92 0.79 24.79
N HIS A 34 -9.35 -0.30 24.30
CA HIS A 34 -8.07 -0.24 23.61
C HIS A 34 -7.90 -1.33 22.56
N PHE A 35 -7.09 -1.03 21.57
CA PHE A 35 -6.63 -1.99 20.59
C PHE A 35 -5.31 -2.61 21.01
N THR A 36 -5.17 -3.92 20.81
CA THR A 36 -3.94 -4.68 21.06
C THR A 36 -3.63 -5.56 19.85
N CYS A 37 -2.34 -5.73 19.53
CA CYS A 37 -1.90 -6.63 18.48
C CYS A 37 -2.38 -8.06 18.73
N ARG A 38 -3.01 -8.66 17.71
CA ARG A 38 -3.55 -10.04 17.79
C ARG A 38 -2.44 -11.08 17.96
N THR A 39 -1.31 -10.90 17.28
CA THR A 39 -0.15 -11.80 17.37
C THR A 39 0.45 -11.75 18.77
N TYR A 40 0.77 -10.56 19.29
CA TYR A 40 1.27 -10.38 20.64
C TYR A 40 0.37 -11.04 21.71
N LYS A 41 -0.95 -10.94 21.53
CA LYS A 41 -1.89 -11.56 22.48
C LYS A 41 -1.84 -13.08 22.47
N LYS A 42 -1.50 -13.70 21.34
CA LYS A 42 -1.39 -15.15 21.21
C LYS A 42 -0.01 -15.66 21.60
N ASP A 43 1.01 -14.92 21.20
CA ASP A 43 2.40 -15.27 21.34
C ASP A 43 3.22 -13.97 21.52
N TRP A 44 3.66 -13.73 22.74
CA TRP A 44 4.40 -12.53 23.11
C TRP A 44 5.85 -12.52 22.58
N GLU A 45 6.36 -13.69 22.11
CA GLU A 45 7.67 -13.79 21.47
C GLU A 45 7.59 -13.45 19.98
N ALA A 46 6.43 -13.65 19.34
CA ALA A 46 6.24 -13.42 17.90
C ALA A 46 6.01 -11.95 17.52
N CYS A 47 5.68 -11.08 18.49
CA CYS A 47 5.50 -9.64 18.26
C CYS A 47 5.67 -8.86 19.55
N THR A 48 5.91 -7.56 19.44
CA THR A 48 5.97 -6.65 20.59
C THR A 48 4.60 -6.09 20.97
N GLY A 49 4.52 -5.45 22.16
CA GLY A 49 3.26 -4.98 22.73
C GLY A 49 2.73 -3.70 22.10
N HIS A 50 2.07 -3.79 20.97
CA HIS A 50 1.36 -2.68 20.35
C HIS A 50 0.00 -2.45 21.03
N TYR A 51 -0.19 -1.25 21.53
CA TYR A 51 -1.37 -0.85 22.29
C TYR A 51 -1.73 0.60 22.00
N ILE A 52 -3.02 0.87 21.72
CA ILE A 52 -3.55 2.23 21.61
C ILE A 52 -4.97 2.28 22.18
N ARG A 53 -5.30 3.33 22.97
CA ARG A 53 -6.67 3.53 23.45
C ARG A 53 -7.57 3.96 22.28
N GLU A 54 -8.82 3.49 22.32
CA GLU A 54 -9.84 3.82 21.30
C GLU A 54 -10.06 5.32 21.21
N CYS A 55 -10.20 6.02 22.35
CA CYS A 55 -10.39 7.47 22.36
C CYS A 55 -9.18 8.24 21.74
N VAL A 56 -7.94 7.78 21.97
CA VAL A 56 -6.75 8.41 21.37
C VAL A 56 -6.73 8.17 19.86
N LEU A 57 -7.09 6.95 19.44
CA LEU A 57 -7.18 6.64 18.01
C LEU A 57 -8.28 7.49 17.34
N ASP A 58 -9.43 7.70 18.01
CA ASP A 58 -10.50 8.56 17.54
C ASP A 58 -10.03 10.00 17.30
N GLU A 59 -9.33 10.57 18.28
CA GLU A 59 -8.79 11.93 18.17
C GLU A 59 -7.82 12.05 17.00
N VAL A 60 -6.85 11.14 16.91
CA VAL A 60 -5.83 11.14 15.85
C VAL A 60 -6.44 10.99 14.47
N VAL A 61 -7.38 10.04 14.32
CA VAL A 61 -8.02 9.76 13.02
C VAL A 61 -8.95 10.89 12.60
N LEU A 62 -9.71 11.45 13.53
CA LEU A 62 -10.63 12.56 13.26
C LEU A 62 -9.87 13.83 12.85
N GLU A 63 -8.81 14.17 13.57
CA GLU A 63 -7.96 15.32 13.26
C GLU A 63 -7.30 15.17 11.89
N ASP A 64 -6.70 14.02 11.61
CA ASP A 64 -6.02 13.77 10.35
C ASP A 64 -7.00 13.75 9.16
N LEU A 65 -8.16 13.11 9.33
CA LEU A 65 -9.21 13.10 8.30
C LEU A 65 -9.72 14.51 7.97
N ARG A 66 -9.95 15.34 8.99
CA ARG A 66 -10.31 16.75 8.81
C ARG A 66 -9.24 17.49 8.05
N ARG A 67 -7.99 17.36 8.44
CA ARG A 67 -6.83 17.98 7.80
C ARG A 67 -6.74 17.61 6.32
N VAL A 68 -6.75 16.30 6.01
CA VAL A 68 -6.60 15.81 4.64
C VAL A 68 -7.78 16.21 3.75
N THR A 69 -9.01 16.13 4.26
CA THR A 69 -10.19 16.54 3.50
C THR A 69 -10.26 18.07 3.31
N ALA A 70 -9.79 18.88 4.28
CA ALA A 70 -9.68 20.32 4.14
C ALA A 70 -8.66 20.68 3.03
N MET A 71 -7.45 20.09 3.06
CA MET A 71 -6.45 20.30 2.00
C MET A 71 -7.00 19.95 0.61
N ALA A 72 -7.71 18.83 0.50
CA ALA A 72 -8.31 18.39 -0.77
C ALA A 72 -9.39 19.34 -1.29
N ARG A 73 -10.12 20.06 -0.40
CA ARG A 73 -11.16 21.03 -0.77
C ARG A 73 -10.59 22.41 -1.08
N GLU A 74 -9.69 22.89 -0.24
CA GLU A 74 -9.16 24.26 -0.32
C GLU A 74 -8.17 24.42 -1.47
N ARG A 75 -7.37 23.38 -1.75
CA ARG A 75 -6.31 23.39 -2.77
C ARG A 75 -6.31 22.11 -3.62
N PRO A 76 -7.40 21.85 -4.38
CA PRO A 76 -7.58 20.57 -5.08
C PRO A 76 -6.49 20.29 -6.12
N GLU A 77 -6.01 21.31 -6.84
CA GLU A 77 -4.97 21.14 -7.86
C GLU A 77 -3.60 20.82 -7.23
N GLU A 78 -3.23 21.54 -6.17
CA GLU A 78 -1.98 21.29 -5.44
C GLU A 78 -2.02 19.93 -4.75
N PHE A 79 -3.17 19.57 -4.17
CA PHE A 79 -3.38 18.26 -3.56
C PHE A 79 -3.25 17.15 -4.60
N ALA A 80 -3.88 17.26 -5.76
CA ALA A 80 -3.77 16.28 -6.84
C ALA A 80 -2.33 16.15 -7.36
N ALA A 81 -1.61 17.26 -7.53
CA ALA A 81 -0.21 17.26 -7.93
C ALA A 81 0.70 16.59 -6.89
N TYR A 82 0.46 16.87 -5.59
CA TYR A 82 1.18 16.23 -4.49
C TYR A 82 0.97 14.71 -4.45
N ILE A 83 -0.29 14.26 -4.52
CA ILE A 83 -0.62 12.84 -4.55
C ILE A 83 -0.01 12.18 -5.80
N GLY A 84 -0.17 12.81 -6.98
CA GLY A 84 0.39 12.31 -8.23
C GLY A 84 1.91 12.16 -8.19
N SER A 85 2.63 13.10 -7.58
CA SER A 85 4.10 13.01 -7.44
C SER A 85 4.55 11.87 -6.54
N ARG A 86 3.87 11.62 -5.42
CA ARG A 86 4.18 10.52 -4.50
C ARG A 86 3.81 9.17 -5.07
N GLN A 87 2.60 9.05 -5.58
CA GLN A 87 2.13 7.82 -6.23
C GLN A 87 3.01 7.49 -7.44
N SER A 88 3.40 8.50 -8.22
CA SER A 88 4.31 8.31 -9.35
C SER A 88 5.65 7.70 -8.92
N ALA A 89 6.24 8.15 -7.80
CA ALA A 89 7.50 7.61 -7.30
C ALA A 89 7.36 6.15 -6.82
N GLU A 90 6.30 5.83 -6.10
CA GLU A 90 6.02 4.48 -5.60
C GLU A 90 5.65 3.53 -6.74
N ILE A 91 4.79 3.97 -7.64
CA ILE A 91 4.40 3.23 -8.85
C ILE A 91 5.60 3.02 -9.76
N GLN A 92 6.43 4.01 -9.96
CA GLN A 92 7.66 3.89 -10.75
C GLN A 92 8.63 2.85 -10.16
N ARG A 93 8.75 2.78 -8.83
CA ARG A 93 9.56 1.74 -8.17
C ARG A 93 8.96 0.35 -8.40
N GLU A 94 7.66 0.22 -8.24
CA GLU A 94 6.94 -1.04 -8.43
C GLU A 94 6.97 -1.49 -9.91
N ILE A 95 6.75 -0.57 -10.85
CA ILE A 95 6.86 -0.84 -12.28
C ILE A 95 8.27 -1.33 -12.62
N ARG A 96 9.32 -0.63 -12.15
CA ARG A 96 10.71 -1.05 -12.39
C ARG A 96 11.00 -2.44 -11.82
N ARG A 97 10.41 -2.78 -10.67
CA ARG A 97 10.53 -4.12 -10.09
C ARG A 97 9.89 -5.15 -11.00
N GLN A 98 8.66 -4.91 -11.45
CA GLN A 98 7.90 -5.83 -12.30
C GLN A 98 8.51 -5.94 -13.70
N GLU A 99 9.01 -4.85 -14.26
CA GLU A 99 9.76 -4.86 -15.53
C GLU A 99 11.04 -5.70 -15.43
N LYS A 100 11.76 -5.62 -14.31
CA LYS A 100 12.96 -6.44 -14.06
C LYS A 100 12.58 -7.93 -13.97
N GLU A 101 11.49 -8.27 -13.28
CA GLU A 101 10.97 -9.64 -13.21
C GLU A 101 10.55 -10.14 -14.61
N LEU A 102 9.84 -9.30 -15.36
CA LEU A 102 9.43 -9.61 -16.74
C LEU A 102 10.62 -9.83 -17.66
N ALA A 103 11.64 -8.99 -17.56
CA ALA A 103 12.90 -9.15 -18.31
C ALA A 103 13.62 -10.46 -17.96
N ALA A 104 13.64 -10.84 -16.66
CA ALA A 104 14.19 -12.12 -16.21
C ALA A 104 13.42 -13.33 -16.78
N MET A 105 12.06 -13.25 -16.79
CA MET A 105 11.22 -14.30 -17.40
C MET A 105 11.47 -14.43 -18.90
N ARG A 106 11.56 -13.31 -19.63
CA ARG A 106 11.87 -13.32 -21.07
C ARG A 106 13.27 -13.88 -21.35
N LYS A 107 14.26 -13.50 -20.53
CA LYS A 107 15.61 -14.05 -20.64
C LYS A 107 15.62 -15.56 -20.40
N ARG A 108 14.93 -16.02 -19.33
CA ARG A 108 14.85 -17.45 -19.03
C ARG A 108 14.16 -18.23 -20.15
N LYS A 109 13.11 -17.68 -20.75
CA LYS A 109 12.47 -18.27 -21.93
C LYS A 109 13.46 -18.46 -23.08
N ALA A 110 14.25 -17.45 -23.42
CA ALA A 110 15.25 -17.53 -24.47
C ALA A 110 16.36 -18.55 -24.15
N GLU A 111 16.77 -18.67 -22.89
CA GLU A 111 17.70 -19.71 -22.43
C GLU A 111 17.12 -21.10 -22.63
N LEU A 112 15.85 -21.32 -22.28
CA LEU A 112 15.16 -22.60 -22.48
C LEU A 112 15.06 -22.95 -23.97
N ASP A 113 14.76 -21.97 -24.84
CA ASP A 113 14.73 -22.16 -26.29
C ASP A 113 16.10 -22.63 -26.80
N ALA A 114 17.20 -22.05 -26.33
CA ALA A 114 18.56 -22.44 -26.69
C ALA A 114 18.94 -23.82 -26.16
N ILE A 115 18.56 -24.13 -24.91
CA ILE A 115 18.77 -25.45 -24.29
C ILE A 115 18.01 -26.54 -25.06
N PHE A 116 16.76 -26.27 -25.42
CA PHE A 116 15.92 -27.20 -26.15
C PHE A 116 16.49 -27.54 -27.54
N LYS A 117 16.98 -26.51 -28.24
CA LYS A 117 17.66 -26.70 -29.51
C LYS A 117 18.89 -27.60 -29.36
N LYS A 118 19.73 -27.34 -28.35
CA LYS A 118 20.92 -28.19 -28.08
C LYS A 118 20.56 -29.60 -27.70
N LEU A 119 19.52 -29.78 -26.87
CA LEU A 119 19.02 -31.09 -26.48
C LEU A 119 18.56 -31.91 -27.70
N TYR A 120 17.87 -31.24 -28.65
CA TYR A 120 17.49 -31.88 -29.91
C TYR A 120 18.71 -32.28 -30.75
N GLU A 121 19.68 -31.42 -30.90
CA GLU A 121 20.91 -31.74 -31.61
C GLU A 121 21.67 -32.91 -31.00
N ASP A 122 21.80 -32.97 -29.66
CA ASP A 122 22.45 -34.06 -28.95
C ASP A 122 21.68 -35.40 -29.07
N SER A 123 20.36 -35.35 -29.15
CA SER A 123 19.51 -36.52 -29.41
C SER A 123 19.71 -37.09 -30.81
N VAL A 124 19.71 -36.17 -31.81
CA VAL A 124 19.97 -36.58 -33.21
C VAL A 124 21.37 -37.19 -33.41
N LEU A 125 22.37 -36.69 -32.67
CA LEU A 125 23.75 -37.20 -32.68
C LEU A 125 23.95 -38.44 -31.78
N SER A 126 22.86 -38.98 -31.21
CA SER A 126 22.89 -40.15 -30.30
C SER A 126 23.81 -39.97 -29.08
N ARG A 127 24.01 -38.70 -28.62
CA ARG A 127 24.80 -38.38 -27.44
C ARG A 127 24.00 -38.59 -26.13
N ILE A 128 22.70 -38.59 -26.24
CA ILE A 128 21.76 -38.84 -25.12
C ILE A 128 20.78 -39.92 -25.53
N THR A 129 20.22 -40.68 -24.53
CA THR A 129 19.23 -41.71 -24.80
C THR A 129 17.85 -41.07 -25.06
N THR A 130 16.95 -41.84 -25.69
CA THR A 130 15.58 -41.42 -25.95
C THR A 130 14.83 -41.10 -24.63
N GLU A 131 15.06 -41.87 -23.58
CA GLU A 131 14.45 -41.67 -22.27
C GLU A 131 14.95 -40.37 -21.63
N GLN A 132 16.25 -40.11 -21.71
CA GLN A 132 16.85 -38.84 -21.23
C GLN A 132 16.29 -37.62 -21.98
N PHE A 133 16.16 -37.74 -23.31
CA PHE A 133 15.57 -36.70 -24.14
C PHE A 133 14.12 -36.45 -23.73
N GLN A 134 13.29 -37.49 -23.59
CA GLN A 134 11.88 -37.33 -23.20
C GLN A 134 11.72 -36.70 -21.82
N MET A 135 12.51 -37.13 -20.83
CA MET A 135 12.44 -36.59 -19.47
C MET A 135 12.81 -35.10 -19.43
N LEU A 136 13.92 -34.73 -20.06
CA LEU A 136 14.40 -33.33 -20.08
C LEU A 136 13.49 -32.44 -20.92
N SER A 137 13.04 -32.90 -22.10
CA SER A 137 12.14 -32.12 -22.96
C SER A 137 10.80 -31.84 -22.29
N SER A 138 10.24 -32.81 -21.56
CA SER A 138 8.99 -32.62 -20.80
C SER A 138 9.14 -31.55 -19.74
N SER A 139 10.23 -31.60 -18.95
CA SER A 139 10.50 -30.63 -17.90
C SER A 139 10.70 -29.20 -18.45
N TYR A 140 11.47 -29.05 -19.50
CA TYR A 140 11.71 -27.74 -20.12
C TYR A 140 10.47 -27.18 -20.81
N THR A 141 9.64 -28.03 -21.42
CA THR A 141 8.38 -27.61 -22.03
C THR A 141 7.39 -27.12 -20.96
N GLU A 142 7.30 -27.81 -19.82
CA GLU A 142 6.46 -27.37 -18.70
C GLU A 142 6.90 -26.00 -18.17
N GLU A 143 8.21 -25.80 -17.91
CA GLU A 143 8.74 -24.50 -17.49
C GLU A 143 8.48 -23.40 -18.52
N GLN A 144 8.64 -23.70 -19.82
CA GLN A 144 8.37 -22.78 -20.91
C GLN A 144 6.90 -22.33 -20.96
N ASN A 145 5.96 -23.28 -20.78
CA ASN A 145 4.54 -22.99 -20.76
C ASN A 145 4.14 -22.11 -19.57
N GLN A 146 4.70 -22.39 -18.38
CA GLN A 146 4.47 -21.58 -17.18
C GLN A 146 4.97 -20.14 -17.38
N ILE A 147 6.17 -19.95 -17.93
CA ILE A 147 6.73 -18.64 -18.22
C ILE A 147 5.87 -17.93 -19.30
N ALA A 148 5.49 -18.63 -20.37
CA ALA A 148 4.70 -18.06 -21.45
C ALA A 148 3.30 -17.59 -20.99
N ALA A 149 2.68 -18.31 -20.06
CA ALA A 149 1.41 -17.92 -19.45
C ALA A 149 1.57 -16.75 -18.45
N GLY A 150 2.67 -16.69 -17.72
CA GLY A 150 2.92 -15.65 -16.70
C GLY A 150 3.21 -14.27 -17.27
N ILE A 151 3.82 -14.18 -18.45
CA ILE A 151 4.21 -12.89 -19.07
C ILE A 151 2.98 -12.00 -19.34
N PRO A 152 1.93 -12.44 -20.06
CA PRO A 152 0.76 -11.59 -20.33
C PRO A 152 0.02 -11.17 -19.07
N GLN A 153 -0.03 -12.03 -18.05
CA GLN A 153 -0.67 -11.72 -16.78
C GLN A 153 0.06 -10.56 -16.08
N LYS A 154 1.39 -10.61 -15.99
CA LYS A 154 2.18 -9.52 -15.40
C LYS A 154 2.04 -8.20 -16.17
N GLU A 155 1.99 -8.25 -17.49
CA GLU A 155 1.75 -7.06 -18.33
C GLU A 155 0.38 -6.44 -18.05
N ALA A 156 -0.66 -7.26 -17.93
CA ALA A 156 -2.02 -6.81 -17.60
C ALA A 156 -2.10 -6.20 -16.20
N ASP A 157 -1.43 -6.79 -15.20
CA ASP A 157 -1.40 -6.31 -13.83
C ASP A 157 -0.75 -4.91 -13.74
N ILE A 158 0.33 -4.65 -14.51
CA ILE A 158 0.98 -3.34 -14.58
C ILE A 158 0.00 -2.29 -15.14
N ILE A 159 -0.67 -2.60 -16.24
CA ILE A 159 -1.63 -1.69 -16.88
C ILE A 159 -2.81 -1.40 -15.95
N GLN A 160 -3.32 -2.41 -15.26
CA GLN A 160 -4.44 -2.26 -14.33
C GLN A 160 -4.08 -1.33 -13.17
N ARG A 161 -2.91 -1.50 -12.56
CA ARG A 161 -2.43 -0.63 -11.47
C ARG A 161 -2.29 0.83 -11.89
N LEU A 162 -1.76 1.07 -13.09
CA LEU A 162 -1.67 2.42 -13.64
C LEU A 162 -3.03 3.10 -13.77
N ARG A 163 -4.06 2.38 -14.22
CA ARG A 163 -5.43 2.89 -14.34
C ARG A 163 -6.06 3.21 -12.97
N GLU A 164 -5.90 2.31 -12.01
CA GLU A 164 -6.44 2.47 -10.66
C GLU A 164 -5.88 3.71 -9.96
N THR A 165 -4.63 4.01 -10.17
CA THR A 165 -3.96 5.18 -9.59
C THR A 165 -4.57 6.49 -10.05
N VAL A 166 -4.83 6.64 -11.35
CA VAL A 166 -5.42 7.87 -11.90
C VAL A 166 -6.83 8.09 -11.36
N SER A 167 -7.65 7.04 -11.27
CA SER A 167 -9.04 7.17 -10.81
C SER A 167 -9.18 7.38 -9.30
N GLY A 168 -8.19 7.00 -8.51
CA GLY A 168 -8.24 7.06 -7.04
C GLY A 168 -8.25 8.49 -6.50
N THR A 169 -7.40 9.36 -7.04
CA THR A 169 -7.29 10.75 -6.61
C THR A 169 -8.56 11.54 -6.89
N ASP A 170 -9.13 11.40 -8.09
CA ASP A 170 -10.38 12.07 -8.47
C ASP A 170 -11.54 11.61 -7.57
N GLY A 171 -11.62 10.32 -7.30
CA GLY A 171 -12.63 9.77 -6.39
C GLY A 171 -12.50 10.28 -4.97
N PHE A 172 -11.29 10.51 -4.45
CA PHE A 172 -11.08 11.11 -3.13
C PHE A 172 -11.51 12.58 -3.08
N LEU A 173 -11.13 13.38 -4.09
CA LEU A 173 -11.52 14.78 -4.21
C LEU A 173 -13.04 14.95 -4.22
N ASP A 174 -13.76 14.13 -4.96
CA ASP A 174 -15.22 14.17 -5.01
C ASP A 174 -15.87 13.80 -3.67
N LYS A 175 -15.31 12.83 -2.94
CA LYS A 175 -15.75 12.50 -1.59
C LYS A 175 -15.48 13.66 -0.62
N ALA A 176 -14.29 14.25 -0.65
CA ALA A 176 -13.91 15.36 0.21
C ALA A 176 -14.82 16.58 0.03
N LYS A 177 -15.28 16.87 -1.19
CA LYS A 177 -16.24 17.94 -1.49
C LYS A 177 -17.62 17.72 -0.86
N ARG A 178 -18.06 16.46 -0.72
CA ARG A 178 -19.38 16.10 -0.15
C ARG A 178 -19.43 16.17 1.36
N TYR A 179 -18.28 15.95 2.03
CA TYR A 179 -18.19 15.90 3.50
C TYR A 179 -17.44 17.14 4.02
N MET A 180 -18.19 18.25 4.19
CA MET A 180 -17.59 19.53 4.62
C MET A 180 -17.31 19.58 6.11
N ASP A 181 -18.22 19.09 6.94
CA ASP A 181 -18.11 19.12 8.40
C ASP A 181 -18.10 17.69 8.98
N ILE A 182 -16.92 17.19 9.26
CA ILE A 182 -16.73 15.89 9.90
C ILE A 182 -16.65 16.14 11.41
N THR A 183 -17.76 15.96 12.13
CA THR A 183 -17.84 16.19 13.57
C THR A 183 -17.48 14.94 14.37
N GLU A 184 -17.82 13.75 13.86
CA GLU A 184 -17.60 12.46 14.50
C GLU A 184 -17.22 11.37 13.50
N LEU A 185 -16.59 10.30 13.99
CA LEU A 185 -16.20 9.15 13.17
C LEU A 185 -17.31 8.10 13.17
N THR A 186 -18.02 7.96 12.06
CA THR A 186 -18.96 6.84 11.84
C THR A 186 -18.28 5.68 11.11
N PRO A 187 -18.78 4.45 11.25
CA PRO A 187 -18.26 3.29 10.51
C PRO A 187 -18.27 3.49 8.99
N GLU A 188 -19.32 4.16 8.48
CA GLU A 188 -19.48 4.46 7.06
C GLU A 188 -18.40 5.43 6.58
N LEU A 189 -18.15 6.49 7.36
CA LEU A 189 -17.15 7.50 7.06
C LEU A 189 -15.73 6.91 7.07
N LEU A 190 -15.43 6.08 8.05
CA LEU A 190 -14.15 5.37 8.13
C LEU A 190 -13.93 4.50 6.88
N ARG A 191 -14.90 3.69 6.49
CA ARG A 191 -14.79 2.84 5.29
C ARG A 191 -14.77 3.63 3.98
N LEU A 192 -15.40 4.79 3.95
CA LEU A 192 -15.41 5.64 2.76
C LEU A 192 -14.03 6.24 2.46
N PHE A 193 -13.32 6.66 3.51
CA PHE A 193 -12.06 7.39 3.38
C PHE A 193 -10.82 6.56 3.68
N ILE A 194 -10.88 5.60 4.61
CA ILE A 194 -9.72 4.92 5.16
C ILE A 194 -9.62 3.49 4.63
N GLU A 195 -8.46 3.15 4.08
CA GLU A 195 -8.09 1.81 3.65
C GLU A 195 -7.59 0.97 4.84
N LYS A 196 -6.63 1.53 5.59
CA LYS A 196 -6.05 0.91 6.78
C LYS A 196 -5.39 1.95 7.69
N ILE A 197 -5.25 1.59 8.95
CA ILE A 197 -4.53 2.33 9.97
C ILE A 197 -3.44 1.43 10.54
N VAL A 198 -2.20 1.87 10.54
CA VAL A 198 -1.05 1.12 11.05
C VAL A 198 -0.57 1.77 12.34
N VAL A 199 -0.53 0.99 13.42
CA VAL A 199 -0.15 1.46 14.75
C VAL A 199 1.23 0.92 15.08
N HIS A 200 2.19 1.84 15.31
CA HIS A 200 3.54 1.52 15.74
C HIS A 200 3.63 1.32 17.25
N GLU A 201 4.69 0.67 17.70
CA GLU A 201 5.00 0.58 19.13
C GLU A 201 5.32 1.97 19.68
N LYS A 202 4.98 2.22 20.94
CA LYS A 202 5.40 3.45 21.64
C LYS A 202 6.89 3.42 21.89
N GLU A 203 7.56 4.55 21.75
CA GLU A 203 8.98 4.67 22.08
C GLU A 203 9.28 4.24 23.54
N VAL A 204 8.38 4.58 24.46
CA VAL A 204 8.45 4.15 25.86
C VAL A 204 7.17 3.39 26.21
N LYS A 205 7.27 2.05 26.32
CA LYS A 205 6.14 1.11 26.45
C LYS A 205 5.11 1.48 27.52
N TRP A 206 5.53 1.96 28.65
CA TRP A 206 4.68 2.20 29.82
C TRP A 206 4.33 3.66 30.06
N SER A 207 4.84 4.58 29.24
CA SER A 207 4.54 6.01 29.36
C SER A 207 3.16 6.34 28.78
N LYS A 208 2.36 7.08 29.53
CA LYS A 208 1.08 7.62 29.03
C LYS A 208 1.29 8.74 28.01
N HIS A 209 2.44 9.41 28.06
CA HIS A 209 2.78 10.61 27.27
C HIS A 209 3.83 10.37 26.18
N ALA A 210 4.36 9.13 26.06
CA ALA A 210 5.32 8.83 25.01
C ALA A 210 4.65 8.97 23.61
N PRO A 211 5.37 9.56 22.64
CA PRO A 211 4.88 9.65 21.28
C PRO A 211 4.64 8.25 20.70
N GLN A 212 3.61 8.15 19.89
CA GLN A 212 3.26 6.93 19.19
C GLN A 212 2.91 7.27 17.75
N THR A 213 3.57 6.65 16.80
CA THR A 213 3.28 6.86 15.36
C THR A 213 2.04 6.06 14.96
N VAL A 214 1.13 6.73 14.29
CA VAL A 214 -0.06 6.14 13.66
C VAL A 214 -0.08 6.59 12.20
N GLU A 215 0.00 5.64 11.29
CA GLU A 215 -0.08 5.89 9.86
C GLU A 215 -1.49 5.61 9.37
N ILE A 216 -2.08 6.56 8.64
CA ILE A 216 -3.43 6.46 8.10
C ILE A 216 -3.34 6.41 6.58
N TYR A 217 -3.76 5.28 6.01
CA TYR A 217 -3.81 5.08 4.56
C TYR A 217 -5.22 5.34 4.07
N TYR A 218 -5.34 6.23 3.10
CA TYR A 218 -6.61 6.65 2.53
C TYR A 218 -6.92 5.92 1.24
N ASN A 219 -8.19 5.61 1.04
CA ASN A 219 -8.69 4.96 -0.19
C ASN A 219 -8.33 5.78 -1.43
N GLY A 220 -7.56 5.20 -2.33
CA GLY A 220 -7.19 5.78 -3.63
C GLY A 220 -6.03 6.77 -3.61
N ILE A 221 -5.57 7.24 -2.44
CA ILE A 221 -4.47 8.22 -2.33
C ILE A 221 -3.31 7.76 -1.44
N GLY A 222 -3.48 6.66 -0.69
CA GLY A 222 -2.44 6.09 0.16
C GLY A 222 -2.17 6.89 1.44
N PHE A 223 -0.94 6.81 1.95
CA PHE A 223 -0.50 7.51 3.17
C PHE A 223 -0.10 8.95 2.89
N ILE A 224 -0.56 9.89 3.74
CA ILE A 224 -0.20 11.33 3.68
C ILE A 224 0.58 11.69 4.94
N ASP A 225 1.84 12.06 4.76
CA ASP A 225 2.73 12.44 5.86
C ASP A 225 2.30 13.77 6.52
N LYS A 226 2.35 13.81 7.86
CA LYS A 226 2.08 15.03 8.65
C LYS A 226 3.16 16.10 8.51
N GLN A 227 4.37 15.71 8.10
CA GLN A 227 5.52 16.62 8.01
C GLN A 227 5.46 17.61 6.82
N HIS A 228 4.48 17.49 5.93
CA HIS A 228 4.28 18.45 4.83
C HIS A 228 3.41 19.65 5.26
N GLN A 229 3.65 20.18 6.46
CA GLN A 229 3.13 21.51 6.87
C GLN A 229 3.78 22.65 6.09
N ASP A 230 4.88 22.40 5.35
CA ASP A 230 5.62 23.40 4.56
C ASP A 230 5.15 23.51 3.11
N MET A 231 3.85 23.39 2.82
CA MET A 231 3.33 23.85 1.51
C MET A 231 3.37 25.38 1.36
N GLU A 232 3.77 26.10 2.41
CA GLU A 232 4.01 27.54 2.35
C GLU A 232 5.31 27.93 1.62
N SER A 233 6.23 27.00 1.38
CA SER A 233 7.53 27.25 0.77
C SER A 233 7.66 26.91 -0.72
N LEU A 234 6.61 26.41 -1.37
CA LEU A 234 6.58 26.33 -2.83
C LEU A 234 6.28 27.73 -3.41
N GLN A 235 7.33 28.54 -3.53
CA GLN A 235 7.27 29.77 -4.30
C GLN A 235 6.78 29.44 -5.72
N PRO A 236 5.82 30.24 -6.26
CA PRO A 236 5.39 30.05 -7.65
C PRO A 236 6.61 30.18 -8.55
N LEU A 237 6.79 29.19 -9.44
CA LEU A 237 7.76 29.27 -10.52
C LEU A 237 7.59 30.65 -11.20
N LYS A 238 8.60 31.52 -11.06
CA LYS A 238 8.66 32.78 -11.78
C LYS A 238 8.57 32.44 -13.27
N THR A 239 7.45 32.79 -13.87
CA THR A 239 7.33 32.87 -15.32
C THR A 239 8.34 33.94 -15.78
N GLU A 240 9.42 33.49 -16.43
CA GLU A 240 10.33 34.42 -17.13
C GLU A 240 9.55 35.11 -18.23
N GLU A 241 9.35 36.42 -18.08
CA GLU A 241 8.86 37.28 -19.16
C GLU A 241 9.89 37.26 -20.31
N PRO A 242 9.45 37.19 -21.56
CA PRO A 242 10.37 37.20 -22.69
C PRO A 242 11.01 38.59 -22.77
N ARG A 243 12.36 38.66 -22.70
CA ARG A 243 13.16 39.83 -22.92
C ARG A 243 12.83 40.36 -24.32
N GLN A 244 12.21 41.55 -24.37
CA GLN A 244 12.10 42.33 -25.59
C GLN A 244 13.52 42.77 -26.00
N ALA A 245 13.95 42.34 -27.18
CA ALA A 245 15.15 42.84 -27.83
C ALA A 245 14.86 44.23 -28.43
N SER A 246 15.67 45.18 -28.03
CA SER A 246 15.86 46.48 -28.74
C SER A 246 17.11 46.38 -29.60
#